data_48eea7655b606465a7af2103aae1b9fa
#
_entry.id   48eea7655b606465a7af2103aae1b9fa
#
_cell.length_a   1.000
_cell.length_b   1.000
_cell.length_c   1.000
_cell.angle_alpha   90.00
_cell.angle_beta   90.00
_cell.angle_gamma   90.00
#
_symmetry.space_group_name_H-M   'P 1'
#
loop_
_entity.id
_entity.type
_entity.pdbx_description
1 polymer ?
#
loop_
_entity_poly.entity_id
_entity_poly.type
_entity_poly.pdbx_seq_one_letter_code
_entity_poly.pdbx_strand_id
1 'polypeptide(L)'
;MNSFESKGIEFAKKIDYLVKRKDLKTSDSLFKVLDCIKLKKGYHMGLKVAQKAGIGDNSFFYTYCGNEDPFKADKTSMSLLNNTPKVSFVEPNADFFKSFRMAPSEMGAWQVYLLWLAPTILPYWWHGGYDAREYFFDREKADDFIPYWSLDPIMNFQEKIPQPKVTLKDNEAVVICPYWNNWQGLVLESTPIAFRPDGKIVIKKQRHKVLYKYNCGILF
;
A
#
# COMPACT_ATOMS: atom_id res chain seq x y z
N MET A 1 -3.68 -21.21 -0.06
CA MET A 1 -3.44 -19.78 0.30
C MET A 1 -2.42 -19.72 1.41
N ASN A 2 -1.33 -18.98 1.24
CA ASN A 2 -0.32 -18.84 2.29
C ASN A 2 -0.70 -17.70 3.28
N SER A 3 0.03 -17.57 4.40
CA SER A 3 -0.26 -16.57 5.43
C SER A 3 -0.12 -15.12 4.94
N PHE A 4 0.75 -14.85 3.96
CA PHE A 4 0.93 -13.53 3.37
C PHE A 4 -0.25 -13.16 2.47
N GLU A 5 -0.75 -14.09 1.66
CA GLU A 5 -1.98 -13.90 0.85
C GLU A 5 -3.16 -13.58 1.75
N SER A 6 -3.41 -14.41 2.77
CA SER A 6 -4.50 -14.18 3.72
C SER A 6 -4.45 -12.80 4.36
N LYS A 7 -3.27 -12.38 4.82
CA LYS A 7 -3.08 -11.06 5.44
C LYS A 7 -3.24 -9.92 4.43
N GLY A 8 -2.81 -10.11 3.18
CA GLY A 8 -3.01 -9.15 2.09
C GLY A 8 -4.49 -8.95 1.76
N ILE A 9 -5.25 -10.04 1.65
CA ILE A 9 -6.72 -10.00 1.42
C ILE A 9 -7.43 -9.28 2.57
N GLU A 10 -7.09 -9.62 3.82
CA GLU A 10 -7.67 -8.99 5.00
C GLU A 10 -7.40 -7.48 5.01
N PHE A 11 -6.16 -7.09 4.69
CA PHE A 11 -5.76 -5.69 4.56
C PHE A 11 -6.55 -4.96 3.48
N ALA A 12 -6.64 -5.50 2.27
CA ALA A 12 -7.38 -4.89 1.16
C ALA A 12 -8.86 -4.70 1.48
N LYS A 13 -9.53 -5.73 2.08
CA LYS A 13 -10.91 -5.63 2.56
C LYS A 13 -11.07 -4.53 3.62
N LYS A 14 -10.08 -4.37 4.51
CA LYS A 14 -10.14 -3.34 5.54
C LYS A 14 -9.97 -1.95 4.96
N ILE A 15 -9.08 -1.76 3.97
CA ILE A 15 -8.93 -0.50 3.24
C ILE A 15 -10.25 -0.12 2.55
N ASP A 16 -10.85 -1.04 1.78
CA ASP A 16 -12.14 -0.81 1.10
C ASP A 16 -13.24 -0.39 2.09
N TYR A 17 -13.32 -1.07 3.23
CA TYR A 17 -14.26 -0.72 4.29
C TYR A 17 -14.05 0.70 4.84
N LEU A 18 -12.80 1.10 5.10
CA LEU A 18 -12.46 2.44 5.61
C LEU A 18 -12.79 3.52 4.60
N VAL A 19 -12.48 3.28 3.32
CA VAL A 19 -12.78 4.21 2.21
C VAL A 19 -14.27 4.42 2.08
N LYS A 20 -15.09 3.36 2.09
CA LYS A 20 -16.55 3.44 1.98
C LYS A 20 -17.20 4.20 3.14
N ARG A 21 -16.68 4.07 4.33
CA ARG A 21 -17.20 4.78 5.51
C ARG A 21 -16.81 6.26 5.60
N LYS A 22 -15.81 6.69 4.85
CA LYS A 22 -15.22 8.03 4.97
C LYS A 22 -14.82 8.38 6.41
N ASP A 23 -14.45 7.38 7.18
CA ASP A 23 -14.22 7.51 8.61
C ASP A 23 -12.74 7.81 8.87
N LEU A 24 -12.43 9.09 9.01
CA LEU A 24 -11.09 9.62 9.25
C LEU A 24 -10.49 9.19 10.60
N LYS A 25 -11.33 8.72 11.55
CA LYS A 25 -10.91 8.44 12.93
C LYS A 25 -10.51 6.99 13.18
N THR A 26 -10.71 6.07 12.23
CA THR A 26 -10.63 4.63 12.49
C THR A 26 -9.35 3.96 12.04
N SER A 27 -8.25 4.69 11.95
CA SER A 27 -6.94 4.08 11.71
C SER A 27 -6.59 2.99 12.75
N ASP A 28 -7.02 3.13 14.00
CA ASP A 28 -6.78 2.13 15.04
C ASP A 28 -7.36 0.76 14.68
N SER A 29 -8.44 0.72 13.91
CA SER A 29 -9.02 -0.52 13.44
C SER A 29 -8.15 -1.24 12.38
N LEU A 30 -7.26 -0.52 11.70
CA LEU A 30 -6.30 -1.11 10.77
C LEU A 30 -5.23 -1.92 11.49
N PHE A 31 -4.85 -1.53 12.73
CA PHE A 31 -3.89 -2.26 13.56
C PHE A 31 -4.43 -3.57 14.15
N LYS A 32 -5.72 -3.85 14.00
CA LYS A 32 -6.25 -5.19 14.23
C LYS A 32 -5.84 -6.16 13.11
N VAL A 33 -5.65 -5.64 11.91
CA VAL A 33 -5.14 -6.38 10.75
C VAL A 33 -3.61 -6.36 10.72
N LEU A 34 -3.00 -5.19 10.97
CA LEU A 34 -1.55 -4.99 11.03
C LEU A 34 -1.05 -5.23 12.48
N ASP A 35 -1.20 -6.44 12.97
CA ASP A 35 -0.95 -6.83 14.37
C ASP A 35 0.54 -6.85 14.77
N CYS A 36 1.45 -6.98 13.80
CA CYS A 36 2.90 -6.90 14.01
C CYS A 36 3.43 -5.47 14.10
N ILE A 37 2.67 -4.47 13.65
CA ILE A 37 3.06 -3.07 13.66
C ILE A 37 2.26 -2.33 14.74
N LYS A 38 2.94 -1.45 15.49
CA LYS A 38 2.30 -0.62 16.53
C LYS A 38 2.75 0.82 16.38
N LEU A 39 1.85 1.77 16.58
CA LEU A 39 2.21 3.18 16.73
C LEU A 39 3.03 3.37 18.01
N LYS A 40 4.01 4.25 17.96
CA LYS A 40 4.71 4.73 19.17
C LYS A 40 3.75 5.54 20.02
N LYS A 41 4.02 5.58 21.33
CA LYS A 41 3.21 6.37 22.28
C LYS A 41 3.09 7.82 21.83
N GLY A 42 1.88 8.35 21.84
CA GLY A 42 1.56 9.73 21.43
C GLY A 42 1.44 9.94 19.92
N TYR A 43 1.62 8.90 19.09
CA TYR A 43 1.37 8.95 17.66
C TYR A 43 0.00 8.36 17.33
N HIS A 44 -0.63 8.95 16.31
CA HIS A 44 -1.89 8.53 15.74
C HIS A 44 -1.75 8.40 14.23
N MET A 45 -2.62 7.62 13.61
CA MET A 45 -2.69 7.51 12.16
C MET A 45 -4.09 7.88 11.69
N GLY A 46 -4.18 8.67 10.64
CA GLY A 46 -5.41 9.02 9.95
C GLY A 46 -5.41 8.57 8.50
N LEU A 47 -6.60 8.59 7.90
CA LEU A 47 -6.83 8.36 6.49
C LEU A 47 -7.62 9.53 5.94
N LYS A 48 -7.06 10.24 4.96
CA LYS A 48 -7.79 11.21 4.13
C LYS A 48 -8.27 10.50 2.87
N VAL A 49 -9.57 10.56 2.63
CA VAL A 49 -10.18 10.00 1.41
C VAL A 49 -10.52 11.14 0.46
N ALA A 50 -10.10 11.03 -0.80
CA ALA A 50 -10.48 11.96 -1.86
C ALA A 50 -12.00 12.05 -1.98
N GLN A 51 -12.55 13.28 -1.95
CA GLN A 51 -14.00 13.48 -2.01
C GLN A 51 -14.52 13.51 -3.44
N LYS A 52 -13.70 13.94 -4.39
CA LYS A 52 -13.99 13.97 -5.83
C LYS A 52 -12.76 13.53 -6.60
N ALA A 53 -12.99 12.87 -7.72
CA ALA A 53 -11.95 12.55 -8.70
C ALA A 53 -11.54 13.83 -9.46
N GLY A 54 -10.92 14.79 -8.75
CA GLY A 54 -10.41 16.05 -9.28
C GLY A 54 -8.89 16.06 -9.37
N ILE A 55 -8.33 16.95 -10.15
CA ILE A 55 -6.88 17.12 -10.28
C ILE A 55 -6.29 17.44 -8.91
N GLY A 56 -5.39 16.59 -8.41
CA GLY A 56 -4.66 16.80 -7.17
C GLY A 56 -5.35 16.35 -5.88
N ASP A 57 -6.55 15.74 -5.93
CA ASP A 57 -7.24 15.22 -4.74
C ASP A 57 -7.02 13.70 -4.61
N ASN A 58 -5.96 13.32 -3.94
CA ASN A 58 -5.59 11.92 -3.70
C ASN A 58 -5.92 11.49 -2.27
N SER A 59 -6.29 10.22 -2.12
CA SER A 59 -6.41 9.58 -0.80
C SER A 59 -5.02 9.21 -0.28
N PHE A 60 -4.79 9.36 1.01
CA PHE A 60 -3.51 9.01 1.64
C PHE A 60 -3.65 8.71 3.13
N PHE A 61 -2.73 7.92 3.65
CA PHE A 61 -2.51 7.79 5.09
C PHE A 61 -1.52 8.84 5.58
N TYR A 62 -1.70 9.26 6.83
CA TYR A 62 -0.78 10.16 7.51
C TYR A 62 -0.63 9.76 8.97
N THR A 63 0.49 10.14 9.57
CA THR A 63 0.70 10.02 11.00
C THR A 63 0.91 11.40 11.62
N TYR A 64 0.46 11.58 12.85
CA TYR A 64 0.64 12.82 13.58
C TYR A 64 0.92 12.55 15.07
N CYS A 65 1.52 13.51 15.75
CA CYS A 65 1.81 13.43 17.17
C CYS A 65 0.98 14.49 17.93
N GLY A 66 0.34 14.09 19.03
CA GLY A 66 -0.50 14.96 19.83
C GLY A 66 -1.98 14.60 19.79
N ASN A 67 -2.81 15.40 20.46
CA ASN A 67 -4.22 15.07 20.71
C ASN A 67 -5.17 15.58 19.62
N GLU A 68 -4.69 16.44 18.73
CA GLU A 68 -5.51 17.03 17.67
C GLU A 68 -5.13 16.50 16.29
N ASP A 69 -6.13 15.99 15.60
CA ASP A 69 -6.00 15.57 14.22
C ASP A 69 -5.88 16.83 13.32
N PRO A 70 -4.76 17.00 12.58
CA PRO A 70 -4.56 18.17 11.72
C PRO A 70 -5.56 18.28 10.57
N PHE A 71 -6.29 17.19 10.26
CA PHE A 71 -7.30 17.14 9.19
C PHE A 71 -8.74 17.20 9.70
N LYS A 72 -8.95 17.49 10.96
CA LYS A 72 -10.29 17.57 11.56
C LYS A 72 -11.19 18.64 10.92
N ALA A 73 -10.58 19.63 10.29
CA ALA A 73 -11.26 20.62 9.46
C ALA A 73 -11.12 20.23 7.98
N ASP A 74 -12.23 20.01 7.32
CA ASP A 74 -12.40 19.52 5.92
C ASP A 74 -11.71 20.36 4.80
N LYS A 75 -10.89 21.33 5.15
CA LYS A 75 -10.38 22.36 4.23
C LYS A 75 -8.86 22.34 4.03
N THR A 76 -8.15 21.35 4.59
CA THR A 76 -6.69 21.36 4.53
C THR A 76 -6.22 20.74 3.21
N SER A 77 -5.62 21.54 2.33
CA SER A 77 -5.01 21.06 1.08
C SER A 77 -3.64 20.39 1.34
N MET A 78 -3.20 19.50 0.44
CA MET A 78 -1.89 18.87 0.49
C MET A 78 -0.73 19.87 0.65
N SER A 79 -0.84 21.06 0.05
CA SER A 79 0.19 22.12 0.14
C SER A 79 0.37 22.67 1.55
N LEU A 80 -0.68 22.69 2.38
CA LEU A 80 -0.59 23.11 3.77
C LEU A 80 0.12 22.07 4.65
N LEU A 81 0.07 20.81 4.28
CA LEU A 81 0.62 19.70 5.05
C LEU A 81 2.12 19.61 4.98
N ASN A 82 2.70 19.91 3.83
CA ASN A 82 4.16 19.95 3.65
C ASN A 82 4.83 20.95 4.61
N ASN A 83 4.08 21.90 5.16
CA ASN A 83 4.53 22.89 6.12
C ASN A 83 4.16 22.57 7.58
N THR A 84 3.49 21.43 7.84
CA THR A 84 3.09 21.06 9.20
C THR A 84 4.13 20.11 9.82
N PRO A 85 4.96 20.55 10.76
CA PRO A 85 6.17 19.81 11.20
C PRO A 85 5.89 18.51 11.98
N LYS A 86 4.64 18.13 12.19
CA LYS A 86 4.23 16.95 12.98
C LYS A 86 3.45 15.92 12.19
N VAL A 87 3.33 16.08 10.87
CA VAL A 87 2.57 15.19 9.99
C VAL A 87 3.52 14.50 9.01
N SER A 88 3.40 13.19 8.90
CA SER A 88 4.15 12.39 7.93
C SER A 88 3.18 11.55 7.10
N PHE A 89 3.43 11.45 5.80
CA PHE A 89 2.60 10.72 4.85
C PHE A 89 3.18 9.35 4.53
N VAL A 90 2.34 8.46 4.04
CA VAL A 90 2.80 7.24 3.35
C VAL A 90 3.26 7.65 1.95
N GLU A 91 4.40 8.32 1.91
CA GLU A 91 5.23 8.35 0.74
C GLU A 91 6.41 7.39 0.96
N PRO A 92 7.15 6.97 -0.05
CA PRO A 92 8.30 6.09 0.12
C PRO A 92 9.47 6.79 0.86
N ASN A 93 9.15 7.63 1.83
CA ASN A 93 10.12 8.29 2.70
C ASN A 93 10.13 7.63 4.09
N ALA A 94 11.29 7.67 4.72
CA ALA A 94 11.50 7.06 6.03
C ALA A 94 10.73 7.74 7.17
N ASP A 95 10.14 8.92 6.95
CA ASP A 95 9.56 9.74 8.01
C ASP A 95 8.22 9.23 8.47
N PHE A 96 7.40 8.71 7.55
CA PHE A 96 6.14 8.06 7.92
C PHE A 96 6.37 6.90 8.89
N PHE A 97 7.35 6.03 8.59
CA PHE A 97 7.65 4.86 9.41
C PHE A 97 8.35 5.17 10.73
N LYS A 98 8.83 6.40 10.97
CA LYS A 98 9.34 6.83 12.27
C LYS A 98 8.29 6.76 13.39
N SER A 99 7.02 6.85 13.03
CA SER A 99 5.89 6.79 13.97
C SER A 99 5.58 5.38 14.48
N PHE A 100 6.20 4.36 13.88
CA PHE A 100 5.90 2.97 14.18
C PHE A 100 7.04 2.29 14.95
N ARG A 101 6.67 1.20 15.62
CA ARG A 101 7.58 0.21 16.18
C ARG A 101 7.12 -1.18 15.81
N MET A 102 8.06 -2.07 15.57
CA MET A 102 7.84 -3.49 15.37
C MET A 102 9.11 -4.28 15.69
N ALA A 103 8.96 -5.56 16.01
CA ALA A 103 10.07 -6.49 16.03
C ALA A 103 10.32 -7.01 14.59
N PRO A 104 11.58 -7.11 14.13
CA PRO A 104 11.90 -7.68 12.83
C PRO A 104 11.35 -9.10 12.72
N SER A 105 10.49 -9.32 11.72
CA SER A 105 9.91 -10.62 11.38
C SER A 105 9.44 -10.61 9.92
N GLU A 106 9.28 -11.77 9.30
CA GLU A 106 8.77 -11.86 7.94
C GLU A 106 7.34 -11.28 7.83
N MET A 107 6.45 -11.64 8.76
CA MET A 107 5.09 -11.09 8.79
C MET A 107 5.10 -9.58 9.08
N GLY A 108 5.98 -9.10 9.95
CA GLY A 108 6.14 -7.67 10.19
C GLY A 108 6.61 -6.92 8.95
N ALA A 109 7.58 -7.46 8.22
CA ALA A 109 8.03 -6.88 6.95
C ALA A 109 6.90 -6.87 5.90
N TRP A 110 6.11 -7.95 5.83
CA TRP A 110 4.93 -8.00 4.99
C TRP A 110 3.92 -6.90 5.33
N GLN A 111 3.62 -6.69 6.60
CA GLN A 111 2.69 -5.65 7.05
C GLN A 111 3.23 -4.23 6.80
N VAL A 112 4.54 -4.00 6.95
CA VAL A 112 5.19 -2.74 6.54
C VAL A 112 5.00 -2.51 5.04
N TYR A 113 5.22 -3.55 4.24
CA TYR A 113 5.01 -3.49 2.79
C TYR A 113 3.55 -3.18 2.43
N LEU A 114 2.58 -3.85 3.05
CA LEU A 114 1.15 -3.58 2.84
C LEU A 114 0.80 -2.12 3.16
N LEU A 115 1.30 -1.60 4.27
CA LEU A 115 1.07 -0.20 4.65
C LEU A 115 1.75 0.77 3.68
N TRP A 116 2.95 0.42 3.19
CA TRP A 116 3.68 1.22 2.22
C TRP A 116 2.99 1.26 0.85
N LEU A 117 2.40 0.15 0.39
CA LEU A 117 1.68 0.11 -0.90
C LEU A 117 0.25 0.67 -0.80
N ALA A 118 -0.27 0.92 0.40
CA ALA A 118 -1.65 1.37 0.61
C ALA A 118 -2.07 2.57 -0.27
N PRO A 119 -1.23 3.59 -0.51
CA PRO A 119 -1.59 4.68 -1.41
C PRO A 119 -1.91 4.23 -2.85
N THR A 120 -1.36 3.11 -3.30
CA THR A 120 -1.60 2.59 -4.66
C THR A 120 -2.93 1.84 -4.80
N ILE A 121 -3.56 1.48 -3.67
CA ILE A 121 -4.88 0.81 -3.63
C ILE A 121 -5.99 1.73 -3.10
N LEU A 122 -5.64 2.94 -2.64
CA LEU A 122 -6.61 3.96 -2.27
C LEU A 122 -7.15 4.67 -3.51
N PRO A 123 -8.37 5.20 -3.46
CA PRO A 123 -8.90 6.03 -4.53
C PRO A 123 -8.00 7.26 -4.78
N TYR A 124 -7.64 7.47 -6.01
CA TYR A 124 -6.88 8.62 -6.44
C TYR A 124 -7.38 9.14 -7.80
N TRP A 125 -6.80 10.23 -8.27
CA TRP A 125 -7.22 10.90 -9.48
C TRP A 125 -7.26 9.96 -10.71
N TRP A 126 -8.27 10.14 -11.57
CA TRP A 126 -8.59 9.24 -12.68
C TRP A 126 -7.43 9.00 -13.68
N HIS A 127 -6.58 10.00 -13.94
CA HIS A 127 -5.39 9.79 -14.77
C HIS A 127 -4.37 8.85 -14.12
N GLY A 128 -4.27 8.85 -12.79
CA GLY A 128 -3.45 7.86 -12.08
C GLY A 128 -3.99 6.44 -12.20
N GLY A 129 -5.29 6.26 -12.51
CA GLY A 129 -5.90 4.95 -12.70
C GLY A 129 -5.27 4.12 -13.80
N TYR A 130 -4.67 4.76 -14.81
CA TYR A 130 -3.96 4.04 -15.88
C TYR A 130 -2.63 3.44 -15.43
N ASP A 131 -1.96 4.05 -14.45
CA ASP A 131 -0.72 3.55 -13.86
C ASP A 131 -0.97 2.76 -12.56
N ALA A 132 -2.25 2.47 -12.28
CA ALA A 132 -2.64 1.70 -11.11
C ALA A 132 -1.97 0.32 -11.11
N ARG A 133 -1.68 -0.13 -9.89
CA ARG A 133 -1.16 -1.46 -9.64
C ARG A 133 -2.24 -2.29 -8.98
N GLU A 134 -2.64 -3.38 -9.63
CA GLU A 134 -3.56 -4.34 -9.04
C GLU A 134 -2.78 -5.48 -8.42
N TYR A 135 -2.78 -5.56 -7.09
CA TYR A 135 -2.05 -6.58 -6.35
C TYR A 135 -2.89 -7.85 -6.18
N PHE A 136 -2.33 -8.97 -6.57
CA PHE A 136 -3.01 -10.27 -6.50
C PHE A 136 -2.77 -10.94 -5.14
N PHE A 137 -3.48 -10.45 -4.11
CA PHE A 137 -3.53 -11.12 -2.82
C PHE A 137 -4.48 -12.32 -2.82
N ASP A 138 -5.47 -12.34 -3.71
CA ASP A 138 -6.43 -13.42 -3.91
C ASP A 138 -6.25 -14.00 -5.32
N ARG A 139 -5.33 -14.97 -5.43
CA ARG A 139 -5.03 -15.58 -6.72
C ARG A 139 -6.18 -16.43 -7.26
N GLU A 140 -7.06 -16.95 -6.39
CA GLU A 140 -8.21 -17.75 -6.79
C GLU A 140 -9.21 -16.95 -7.64
N LYS A 141 -9.19 -15.62 -7.48
CA LYS A 141 -10.01 -14.70 -8.30
C LYS A 141 -9.33 -14.22 -9.58
N ALA A 142 -8.10 -14.61 -9.80
CA ALA A 142 -7.34 -14.13 -10.95
C ALA A 142 -7.78 -14.80 -12.28
N ASP A 143 -8.48 -15.94 -12.23
CA ASP A 143 -8.94 -16.62 -13.45
C ASP A 143 -9.97 -15.79 -14.22
N ASP A 144 -10.74 -14.95 -13.51
CA ASP A 144 -11.72 -14.03 -14.11
C ASP A 144 -11.10 -12.66 -14.46
N PHE A 145 -9.78 -12.51 -14.29
CA PHE A 145 -9.11 -11.24 -14.52
C PHE A 145 -9.09 -10.88 -15.99
N ILE A 146 -9.71 -9.74 -16.31
CA ILE A 146 -9.71 -9.14 -17.65
C ILE A 146 -8.86 -7.86 -17.59
N PRO A 147 -7.76 -7.79 -18.35
CA PRO A 147 -6.95 -6.57 -18.41
C PRO A 147 -7.77 -5.39 -18.91
N TYR A 148 -7.43 -4.20 -18.42
CA TYR A 148 -8.06 -2.97 -18.88
C TYR A 148 -7.95 -2.85 -20.42
N TRP A 149 -9.05 -2.52 -21.09
CA TRP A 149 -9.20 -2.49 -22.55
C TRP A 149 -9.10 -3.85 -23.26
N SER A 150 -8.96 -4.96 -22.55
CA SER A 150 -9.12 -6.29 -23.13
C SER A 150 -10.59 -6.70 -23.13
N LEU A 151 -10.99 -7.50 -24.12
CA LEU A 151 -12.31 -8.12 -24.17
C LEU A 151 -12.29 -9.55 -23.58
N ASP A 152 -11.09 -10.13 -23.51
CA ASP A 152 -10.90 -11.52 -23.12
C ASP A 152 -10.01 -11.63 -21.85
N PRO A 153 -10.30 -12.60 -20.96
CA PRO A 153 -9.44 -12.92 -19.84
C PRO A 153 -8.12 -13.52 -20.33
N ILE A 154 -7.08 -13.38 -19.53
CA ILE A 154 -5.80 -14.04 -19.81
C ILE A 154 -5.94 -15.52 -19.41
N MET A 155 -5.80 -16.40 -20.40
CA MET A 155 -5.84 -17.86 -20.20
C MET A 155 -4.81 -18.30 -19.16
N ASN A 156 -5.25 -19.13 -18.19
CA ASN A 156 -4.43 -19.69 -17.12
C ASN A 156 -3.63 -18.60 -16.34
N PHE A 157 -4.27 -17.44 -16.10
CA PHE A 157 -3.59 -16.30 -15.48
C PHE A 157 -3.16 -16.63 -14.04
N GLN A 158 -4.02 -17.31 -13.27
CA GLN A 158 -3.72 -17.73 -11.91
C GLN A 158 -2.41 -18.52 -11.82
N GLU A 159 -2.15 -19.42 -12.77
CA GLU A 159 -0.93 -20.22 -12.80
C GLU A 159 0.34 -19.39 -13.04
N LYS A 160 0.20 -18.21 -13.68
CA LYS A 160 1.30 -17.30 -13.95
C LYS A 160 1.65 -16.41 -12.76
N ILE A 161 0.75 -16.30 -11.78
CA ILE A 161 0.92 -15.41 -10.64
C ILE A 161 1.69 -16.14 -9.52
N PRO A 162 2.93 -15.76 -9.21
CA PRO A 162 3.65 -16.33 -8.08
C PRO A 162 3.01 -15.91 -6.75
N GLN A 163 3.17 -16.75 -5.73
CA GLN A 163 2.75 -16.40 -4.37
C GLN A 163 3.60 -15.25 -3.81
N PRO A 164 3.01 -14.32 -3.04
CA PRO A 164 3.77 -13.40 -2.23
C PRO A 164 4.71 -14.15 -1.30
N LYS A 165 5.93 -13.65 -1.17
CA LYS A 165 6.98 -14.25 -0.36
C LYS A 165 7.75 -13.18 0.39
N VAL A 166 8.13 -13.49 1.62
CA VAL A 166 9.06 -12.67 2.40
C VAL A 166 10.24 -13.55 2.83
N THR A 167 11.43 -13.00 2.78
CA THR A 167 12.62 -13.60 3.35
C THR A 167 13.28 -12.57 4.25
N LEU A 168 13.60 -12.96 5.49
CA LEU A 168 14.30 -12.13 6.46
C LEU A 168 15.66 -12.73 6.74
N LYS A 169 16.70 -11.92 6.59
CA LYS A 169 18.06 -12.29 6.99
C LYS A 169 18.63 -11.12 7.80
N ASP A 170 19.12 -11.43 8.98
CA ASP A 170 19.59 -10.44 9.95
C ASP A 170 18.50 -9.40 10.25
N ASN A 171 18.70 -8.14 9.91
CA ASN A 171 17.72 -7.06 10.06
C ASN A 171 17.24 -6.52 8.70
N GLU A 172 17.34 -7.31 7.65
CA GLU A 172 16.90 -6.94 6.30
C GLU A 172 15.94 -7.98 5.74
N ALA A 173 14.73 -7.54 5.39
CA ALA A 173 13.73 -8.35 4.71
C ALA A 173 13.67 -8.00 3.23
N VAL A 174 13.37 -9.00 2.40
CA VAL A 174 12.99 -8.80 1.00
C VAL A 174 11.56 -9.32 0.82
N VAL A 175 10.65 -8.41 0.49
CA VAL A 175 9.27 -8.73 0.14
C VAL A 175 9.17 -8.88 -1.37
N ILE A 176 8.60 -9.99 -1.83
CA ILE A 176 8.32 -10.28 -3.24
C ILE A 176 6.81 -10.35 -3.39
N CYS A 177 6.23 -9.50 -4.24
CA CYS A 177 4.80 -9.44 -4.47
C CYS A 177 4.49 -9.24 -5.96
N PRO A 178 3.56 -10.02 -6.55
CA PRO A 178 3.10 -9.80 -7.90
C PRO A 178 2.02 -8.71 -7.95
N TYR A 179 2.04 -7.93 -9.03
CA TYR A 179 0.97 -7.01 -9.37
C TYR A 179 0.77 -6.93 -10.88
N TRP A 180 -0.41 -6.50 -11.29
CA TRP A 180 -0.71 -6.11 -12.66
C TRP A 180 -0.54 -4.60 -12.85
N ASN A 181 -0.01 -4.23 -13.99
CA ASN A 181 0.01 -2.86 -14.47
C ASN A 181 -0.38 -2.84 -15.96
N ASN A 182 -1.26 -1.93 -16.36
CA ASN A 182 -1.80 -1.90 -17.72
C ASN A 182 -0.77 -1.59 -18.82
N TRP A 183 0.38 -1.02 -18.45
CA TRP A 183 1.47 -0.70 -19.37
C TRP A 183 2.51 -1.81 -19.48
N GLN A 184 2.66 -2.60 -18.43
CA GLN A 184 3.75 -3.57 -18.31
C GLN A 184 3.24 -5.02 -18.28
N GLY A 185 2.01 -5.24 -17.83
CA GLY A 185 1.44 -6.56 -17.63
C GLY A 185 1.67 -7.09 -16.22
N LEU A 186 1.89 -8.40 -16.08
CA LEU A 186 2.19 -9.02 -14.79
C LEU A 186 3.64 -8.75 -14.40
N VAL A 187 3.82 -8.09 -13.28
CA VAL A 187 5.12 -7.68 -12.76
C VAL A 187 5.36 -8.31 -11.39
N LEU A 188 6.56 -8.81 -11.17
CA LEU A 188 7.05 -9.24 -9.87
C LEU A 188 7.89 -8.11 -9.27
N GLU A 189 7.40 -7.53 -8.19
CA GLU A 189 8.10 -6.53 -7.42
C GLU A 189 8.92 -7.17 -6.31
N SER A 190 10.14 -6.67 -6.11
CA SER A 190 11.02 -7.03 -5.00
C SER A 190 11.37 -5.77 -4.22
N THR A 191 10.91 -5.69 -2.97
CA THR A 191 11.04 -4.53 -2.09
C THR A 191 11.90 -4.87 -0.88
N PRO A 192 13.14 -4.39 -0.81
CA PRO A 192 13.97 -4.55 0.38
C PRO A 192 13.55 -3.59 1.49
N ILE A 193 13.45 -4.11 2.72
CA ILE A 193 13.06 -3.39 3.94
C ILE A 193 14.14 -3.62 4.99
N ALA A 194 14.79 -2.55 5.45
CA ALA A 194 15.79 -2.62 6.50
C ALA A 194 15.23 -2.16 7.84
N PHE A 195 15.45 -2.95 8.89
CA PHE A 195 15.14 -2.64 10.27
C PHE A 195 16.42 -2.16 10.96
N ARG A 196 16.49 -0.89 11.27
CA ARG A 196 17.70 -0.28 11.88
C ARG A 196 17.71 -0.51 13.39
N PRO A 197 18.90 -0.59 14.01
CA PRO A 197 19.03 -0.74 15.47
C PRO A 197 18.37 0.38 16.28
N ASP A 198 18.25 1.59 15.70
CA ASP A 198 17.54 2.73 16.29
C ASP A 198 16.01 2.63 16.15
N GLY A 199 15.50 1.49 15.67
CA GLY A 199 14.07 1.23 15.46
C GLY A 199 13.48 1.89 14.23
N LYS A 200 14.30 2.45 13.32
CA LYS A 200 13.82 2.97 12.04
C LYS A 200 13.59 1.86 11.05
N ILE A 201 12.50 2.00 10.30
CA ILE A 201 12.15 1.14 9.17
C ILE A 201 12.50 1.92 7.90
N VAL A 202 13.29 1.31 7.02
CA VAL A 202 13.74 1.93 5.76
C VAL A 202 13.36 1.03 4.60
N ILE A 203 12.49 1.52 3.73
CA ILE A 203 12.17 0.86 2.46
C ILE A 203 13.20 1.33 1.43
N LYS A 204 13.91 0.37 0.84
CA LYS A 204 14.95 0.64 -0.17
C LYS A 204 14.34 0.64 -1.58
N LYS A 205 15.13 1.02 -2.57
CA LYS A 205 14.71 1.02 -3.99
C LYS A 205 14.24 -0.37 -4.42
N GLN A 206 13.03 -0.41 -4.99
CA GLN A 206 12.43 -1.62 -5.52
C GLN A 206 13.08 -2.05 -6.84
N ARG A 207 12.94 -3.35 -7.10
CA ARG A 207 13.26 -3.95 -8.41
C ARG A 207 12.02 -4.59 -8.98
N HIS A 208 11.84 -4.49 -10.28
CA HIS A 208 10.68 -4.98 -11.01
C HIS A 208 11.15 -5.96 -12.09
N LYS A 209 10.43 -7.08 -12.22
CA LYS A 209 10.63 -8.07 -13.29
C LYS A 209 9.30 -8.34 -13.96
N VAL A 210 9.17 -8.05 -15.25
CA VAL A 210 7.98 -8.38 -16.03
C VAL A 210 7.95 -9.89 -16.26
N LEU A 211 6.88 -10.54 -15.83
CA LEU A 211 6.64 -11.98 -15.98
C LEU A 211 5.77 -12.28 -17.20
N TYR A 212 4.79 -11.43 -17.48
CA TYR A 212 3.92 -11.52 -18.65
C TYR A 212 3.75 -10.11 -19.22
N LYS A 213 4.15 -9.91 -20.46
CA LYS A 213 4.06 -8.61 -21.13
C LYS A 213 2.65 -8.32 -21.59
N TYR A 214 2.17 -7.13 -21.26
CA TYR A 214 0.93 -6.56 -21.76
C TYR A 214 1.12 -5.05 -21.97
N ASN A 215 0.37 -4.49 -22.91
CA ASN A 215 0.29 -3.06 -23.11
C ASN A 215 -1.15 -2.76 -23.54
N CYS A 216 -1.85 -1.91 -22.83
CA CYS A 216 -3.23 -1.53 -23.11
C CYS A 216 -3.41 -0.77 -24.43
N GLY A 217 -2.31 -0.38 -25.12
CA GLY A 217 -2.35 0.28 -26.42
C GLY A 217 -2.76 1.75 -26.38
N ILE A 218 -2.92 2.35 -25.20
CA ILE A 218 -3.23 3.78 -25.09
C ILE A 218 -1.95 4.58 -25.34
N LEU A 219 -2.01 5.51 -26.30
CA LEU A 219 -0.99 6.52 -26.55
C LEU A 219 -1.53 7.86 -26.02
N PHE A 220 -0.71 8.58 -25.25
CA PHE A 220 -0.99 9.94 -24.81
C PHE A 220 -0.24 10.95 -25.66
#